data_82de7d349b23025869b79106e221e8c3
#
_entry.id   82de7d349b23025869b79106e221e8c3
#
_cell.length_a   1.000
_cell.length_b   1.000
_cell.length_c   1.000
_cell.angle_alpha   90.00
_cell.angle_beta   90.00
_cell.angle_gamma   90.00
#
_symmetry.space_group_name_H-M   'P 1'
#
loop_
_entity.id
_entity.type
_entity.pdbx_description
1 polymer ?
#
loop_
_entity_poly.entity_id
_entity_poly.type
_entity_poly.pdbx_seq_one_letter_code
_entity_poly.pdbx_strand_id
1 'polypeptide(L)'
;MPIYRIADLDIKITPKTKFSINRLAPYMVDADKYDFQVTVSQQDIDYELSVAQEGGEISAEFIAVFRQICTAVLQSYNGMFIHSAAIKYKKKAYLFTAPSGTGKTTHIKLWKSLLKDRVQIINGDKPLLREKDGVITVYGNPWNGKEEYGSNISAPLGGIFILKRSTENRTAVVPPFEALKGLLAQTMRPTDKESAAKLIDFLNKIVNTIPVYTLECTISDKAVQAALAEIESIGKCC
;
A
#
# COMPACT_ATOMS: atom_id res chain seq x y z
N MET A 1 -22.72 10.04 -12.53
CA MET A 1 -21.35 10.28 -11.99
C MET A 1 -20.66 8.95 -11.91
N PRO A 2 -19.41 8.82 -12.34
CA PRO A 2 -18.72 7.52 -12.39
C PRO A 2 -18.46 6.94 -10.99
N ILE A 3 -18.53 5.61 -10.91
CA ILE A 3 -18.23 4.84 -9.71
C ILE A 3 -16.97 4.01 -9.99
N TYR A 4 -16.09 3.94 -9.00
CA TYR A 4 -14.82 3.24 -9.10
C TYR A 4 -14.71 2.22 -7.97
N ARG A 5 -14.33 0.98 -8.30
CA ARG A 5 -14.10 -0.07 -7.31
C ARG A 5 -12.64 -0.07 -6.88
N ILE A 6 -12.40 0.36 -5.64
CA ILE A 6 -11.07 0.47 -5.04
C ILE A 6 -11.11 -0.19 -3.66
N ALA A 7 -10.26 -1.18 -3.43
CA ALA A 7 -10.20 -1.95 -2.18
C ALA A 7 -11.55 -2.57 -1.77
N ASP A 8 -12.28 -3.18 -2.73
CA ASP A 8 -13.64 -3.73 -2.57
C ASP A 8 -14.67 -2.72 -2.02
N LEU A 9 -14.48 -1.44 -2.34
CA LEU A 9 -15.43 -0.37 -2.08
C LEU A 9 -15.81 0.31 -3.39
N ASP A 10 -17.11 0.53 -3.57
CA ASP A 10 -17.65 1.28 -4.68
C ASP A 10 -17.69 2.76 -4.29
N ILE A 11 -16.84 3.55 -4.92
CA ILE A 11 -16.62 4.94 -4.55
C ILE A 11 -17.08 5.84 -5.68
N LYS A 12 -17.98 6.76 -5.39
CA LYS A 12 -18.41 7.78 -6.34
C LYS A 12 -17.40 8.92 -6.34
N ILE A 13 -16.71 9.12 -7.48
CA ILE A 13 -15.69 10.16 -7.64
C ILE A 13 -15.98 10.93 -8.91
N THR A 14 -15.83 12.25 -8.88
CA THR A 14 -15.92 13.12 -10.07
C THR A 14 -14.56 13.77 -10.32
N PRO A 15 -13.63 13.08 -10.98
CA PRO A 15 -12.33 13.64 -11.30
C PRO A 15 -12.48 14.74 -12.36
N LYS A 16 -11.71 15.81 -12.22
CA LYS A 16 -11.76 17.00 -13.10
C LYS A 16 -10.55 17.04 -14.05
N THR A 17 -9.39 16.57 -13.58
CA THR A 17 -8.17 16.63 -14.40
C THR A 17 -8.06 15.39 -15.29
N LYS A 18 -7.50 15.58 -16.49
CA LYS A 18 -7.22 14.47 -17.42
C LYS A 18 -6.32 13.41 -16.78
N PHE A 19 -5.40 13.84 -15.92
CA PHE A 19 -4.51 12.92 -15.17
C PHE A 19 -5.32 11.99 -14.28
N SER A 20 -6.18 12.54 -13.40
CA SER A 20 -7.03 11.75 -12.50
C SER A 20 -7.98 10.83 -13.27
N ILE A 21 -8.61 11.33 -14.34
CA ILE A 21 -9.51 10.53 -15.18
C ILE A 21 -8.79 9.30 -15.74
N ASN A 22 -7.62 9.49 -16.35
CA ASN A 22 -6.86 8.39 -16.94
C ASN A 22 -6.40 7.37 -15.89
N ARG A 23 -5.93 7.84 -14.74
CA ARG A 23 -5.44 6.96 -13.66
C ARG A 23 -6.55 6.16 -12.99
N LEU A 24 -7.74 6.71 -12.89
CA LEU A 24 -8.91 6.06 -12.29
C LEU A 24 -9.65 5.14 -13.27
N ALA A 25 -9.57 5.40 -14.58
CA ALA A 25 -10.33 4.67 -15.60
C ALA A 25 -10.29 3.12 -15.47
N PRO A 26 -9.15 2.46 -15.19
CA PRO A 26 -9.10 1.00 -15.03
C PRO A 26 -9.89 0.45 -13.83
N TYR A 27 -10.35 1.32 -12.94
CA TYR A 27 -11.09 0.96 -11.73
C TYR A 27 -12.58 1.30 -11.82
N MET A 28 -13.01 1.89 -12.96
CA MET A 28 -14.41 2.25 -13.18
C MET A 28 -15.29 0.99 -13.27
N VAL A 29 -16.45 1.05 -12.63
CA VAL A 29 -17.44 -0.03 -12.64
C VAL A 29 -18.82 0.51 -13.02
N ASP A 30 -19.64 -0.37 -13.60
CA ASP A 30 -21.05 -0.10 -13.82
C ASP A 30 -21.83 -0.55 -12.55
N ALA A 31 -22.23 0.42 -11.74
CA ALA A 31 -22.92 0.19 -10.49
C ALA A 31 -23.91 1.33 -10.20
N ASP A 32 -25.05 0.99 -9.61
CA ASP A 32 -26.11 1.94 -9.22
C ASP A 32 -25.95 2.47 -7.79
N LYS A 33 -25.19 1.74 -6.96
CA LYS A 33 -24.95 2.05 -5.55
C LYS A 33 -23.49 2.27 -5.29
N TYR A 34 -23.18 3.04 -4.27
CA TYR A 34 -21.82 3.28 -3.82
C TYR A 34 -21.75 3.28 -2.30
N ASP A 35 -20.58 2.96 -1.76
CA ASP A 35 -20.32 2.95 -0.32
C ASP A 35 -20.16 4.37 0.23
N PHE A 36 -19.40 5.22 -0.50
CA PHE A 36 -19.25 6.64 -0.16
C PHE A 36 -18.88 7.48 -1.37
N GLN A 37 -18.92 8.80 -1.19
CA GLN A 37 -18.56 9.77 -2.23
C GLN A 37 -17.32 10.56 -1.82
N VAL A 38 -16.44 10.79 -2.80
CA VAL A 38 -15.29 11.69 -2.69
C VAL A 38 -15.57 12.94 -3.51
N THR A 39 -15.41 14.10 -2.86
CA THR A 39 -15.60 15.42 -3.50
C THR A 39 -14.41 16.29 -3.15
N VAL A 40 -13.52 16.50 -4.12
CA VAL A 40 -12.33 17.35 -3.94
C VAL A 40 -12.68 18.80 -4.17
N SER A 41 -12.46 19.64 -3.17
CA SER A 41 -12.58 21.10 -3.23
C SER A 41 -11.31 21.75 -3.76
N GLN A 42 -11.38 23.05 -4.09
CA GLN A 42 -10.18 23.81 -4.44
C GLN A 42 -9.20 23.89 -3.26
N GLN A 43 -9.70 24.00 -2.03
CA GLN A 43 -8.87 24.01 -0.83
C GLN A 43 -8.07 22.70 -0.64
N ASP A 44 -8.66 21.54 -0.97
CA ASP A 44 -7.95 20.27 -0.95
C ASP A 44 -6.78 20.25 -1.94
N ILE A 45 -7.01 20.80 -3.15
CA ILE A 45 -5.98 20.92 -4.20
C ILE A 45 -4.88 21.89 -3.75
N ASP A 46 -5.25 23.06 -3.23
CA ASP A 46 -4.31 24.08 -2.76
C ASP A 46 -3.44 23.55 -1.62
N TYR A 47 -4.02 22.74 -0.72
CA TYR A 47 -3.27 22.06 0.32
C TYR A 47 -2.23 21.09 -0.28
N GLU A 48 -2.62 20.25 -1.25
CA GLU A 48 -1.67 19.32 -1.88
C GLU A 48 -0.56 20.07 -2.64
N LEU A 49 -0.89 21.18 -3.28
CA LEU A 49 0.10 22.04 -3.93
C LEU A 49 1.09 22.66 -2.93
N SER A 50 0.61 23.05 -1.74
CA SER A 50 1.45 23.65 -0.71
C SER A 50 2.49 22.70 -0.11
N VAL A 51 2.23 21.38 -0.15
CA VAL A 51 3.11 20.32 0.36
C VAL A 51 3.79 19.51 -0.75
N ALA A 52 3.46 19.81 -2.02
CA ALA A 52 4.01 19.09 -3.16
C ALA A 52 5.50 19.41 -3.34
N GLN A 53 6.25 18.41 -3.77
CA GLN A 53 7.57 18.63 -4.37
C GLN A 53 7.39 19.14 -5.81
N GLU A 54 8.45 19.70 -6.38
CA GLU A 54 8.47 20.20 -7.75
C GLU A 54 7.85 19.20 -8.76
N GLY A 55 6.93 19.65 -9.60
CA GLY A 55 6.19 18.83 -10.56
C GLY A 55 4.94 18.13 -9.98
N GLY A 56 4.53 18.49 -8.76
CA GLY A 56 3.33 17.94 -8.11
C GLY A 56 1.99 18.49 -8.63
N GLU A 57 1.99 19.60 -9.41
CA GLU A 57 0.78 20.28 -9.84
C GLU A 57 -0.17 19.38 -10.65
N ILE A 58 0.37 18.55 -11.53
CA ILE A 58 -0.41 17.67 -12.39
C ILE A 58 -1.17 16.61 -11.57
N SER A 59 -0.62 16.21 -10.43
CA SER A 59 -1.15 15.14 -9.59
C SER A 59 -1.90 15.62 -8.33
N ALA A 60 -1.97 16.93 -8.08
CA ALA A 60 -2.53 17.47 -6.82
C ALA A 60 -3.98 17.00 -6.58
N GLU A 61 -4.88 17.10 -7.57
CA GLU A 61 -6.23 16.56 -7.46
C GLU A 61 -6.24 15.06 -7.16
N PHE A 62 -5.41 14.30 -7.87
CA PHE A 62 -5.31 12.86 -7.72
C PHE A 62 -4.85 12.44 -6.30
N ILE A 63 -3.93 13.19 -5.71
CA ILE A 63 -3.47 12.99 -4.33
C ILE A 63 -4.56 13.41 -3.33
N ALA A 64 -5.29 14.51 -3.59
CA ALA A 64 -6.43 14.92 -2.76
C ALA A 64 -7.53 13.85 -2.73
N VAL A 65 -7.86 13.23 -3.88
CA VAL A 65 -8.78 12.07 -3.94
C VAL A 65 -8.26 10.94 -3.05
N PHE A 66 -6.98 10.60 -3.14
CA PHE A 66 -6.38 9.55 -2.32
C PHE A 66 -6.48 9.83 -0.82
N ARG A 67 -6.18 11.06 -0.41
CA ARG A 67 -6.29 11.48 0.99
C ARG A 67 -7.70 11.29 1.53
N GLN A 68 -8.72 11.70 0.79
CA GLN A 68 -10.12 11.53 1.20
C GLN A 68 -10.52 10.05 1.28
N ILE A 69 -10.08 9.23 0.30
CA ILE A 69 -10.30 7.77 0.35
C ILE A 69 -9.63 7.16 1.58
N CYS A 70 -8.37 7.49 1.86
CA CYS A 70 -7.65 6.96 3.02
C CYS A 70 -8.33 7.36 4.34
N THR A 71 -8.82 8.58 4.43
CA THR A 71 -9.58 9.06 5.60
C THR A 71 -10.86 8.25 5.78
N ALA A 72 -11.68 8.09 4.74
CA ALA A 72 -12.92 7.32 4.80
C ALA A 72 -12.65 5.84 5.13
N VAL A 73 -11.63 5.25 4.50
CA VAL A 73 -11.24 3.85 4.72
C VAL A 73 -10.82 3.61 6.16
N LEU A 74 -10.05 4.53 6.76
CA LEU A 74 -9.64 4.44 8.15
C LEU A 74 -10.83 4.62 9.11
N GLN A 75 -11.68 5.60 8.85
CA GLN A 75 -12.78 5.95 9.74
C GLN A 75 -13.92 4.94 9.75
N SER A 76 -14.24 4.32 8.60
CA SER A 76 -15.49 3.60 8.42
C SER A 76 -15.34 2.19 7.83
N TYR A 77 -14.17 1.82 7.31
CA TYR A 77 -14.01 0.56 6.56
C TYR A 77 -12.83 -0.31 7.03
N ASN A 78 -12.38 -0.11 8.27
CA ASN A 78 -11.32 -0.89 8.90
C ASN A 78 -10.09 -1.05 7.98
N GLY A 79 -9.48 0.06 7.61
CA GLY A 79 -8.33 -0.03 6.71
C GLY A 79 -7.42 1.19 6.77
N MET A 80 -6.29 1.06 6.09
CA MET A 80 -5.28 2.10 5.97
C MET A 80 -4.42 1.87 4.73
N PHE A 81 -3.52 2.79 4.39
CA PHE A 81 -2.42 2.48 3.48
C PHE A 81 -1.08 2.42 4.22
N ILE A 82 -0.13 1.70 3.64
CA ILE A 82 1.28 1.73 4.04
C ILE A 82 2.11 2.08 2.81
N HIS A 83 2.97 3.08 2.89
CA HIS A 83 3.93 3.43 1.83
C HIS A 83 4.91 2.27 1.64
N SER A 84 4.57 1.39 0.72
CA SER A 84 5.25 0.13 0.47
C SER A 84 5.04 -0.31 -0.97
N ALA A 85 5.93 -1.18 -1.47
CA ALA A 85 5.64 -1.96 -2.65
C ALA A 85 5.06 -3.31 -2.24
N ALA A 86 4.02 -3.76 -2.95
CA ALA A 86 3.28 -4.98 -2.63
C ALA A 86 3.31 -5.97 -3.79
N ILE A 87 3.64 -7.22 -3.50
CA ILE A 87 3.56 -8.33 -4.44
C ILE A 87 2.60 -9.40 -3.95
N LYS A 88 2.06 -10.18 -4.89
CA LYS A 88 1.33 -11.44 -4.62
C LYS A 88 2.21 -12.62 -4.99
N TYR A 89 2.44 -13.50 -4.03
CA TYR A 89 3.15 -14.75 -4.20
C TYR A 89 2.44 -15.88 -3.43
N LYS A 90 2.24 -17.04 -4.04
CA LYS A 90 1.53 -18.21 -3.45
C LYS A 90 0.22 -17.80 -2.74
N LYS A 91 -0.62 -17.00 -3.40
CA LYS A 91 -1.94 -16.52 -2.92
C LYS A 91 -1.90 -15.53 -1.73
N LYS A 92 -0.75 -15.14 -1.21
CA LYS A 92 -0.59 -14.14 -0.15
C LYS A 92 0.11 -12.89 -0.68
N ALA A 93 -0.16 -11.77 -0.04
CA ALA A 93 0.51 -10.49 -0.30
C ALA A 93 1.70 -10.30 0.63
N TYR A 94 2.77 -9.73 0.11
CA TYR A 94 3.97 -9.37 0.88
C TYR A 94 4.30 -7.92 0.60
N LEU A 95 4.47 -7.14 1.68
CA LEU A 95 4.81 -5.73 1.61
C LEU A 95 6.31 -5.52 1.81
N PHE A 96 6.89 -4.66 1.00
CA PHE A 96 8.25 -4.15 1.16
C PHE A 96 8.19 -2.66 1.45
N THR A 97 8.46 -2.27 2.70
CA THR A 97 8.36 -0.88 3.16
C THR A 97 9.73 -0.33 3.53
N ALA A 98 9.92 0.96 3.32
CA ALA A 98 11.10 1.72 3.69
C ALA A 98 10.89 3.21 3.40
N PRO A 99 11.73 4.12 3.91
CA PRO A 99 11.76 5.51 3.48
C PRO A 99 11.86 5.65 1.96
N SER A 100 11.40 6.80 1.43
CA SER A 100 11.51 7.08 -0.01
C SER A 100 12.95 6.95 -0.49
N GLY A 101 13.15 6.47 -1.73
CA GLY A 101 14.47 6.31 -2.32
C GLY A 101 15.28 5.11 -1.82
N THR A 102 14.82 4.31 -0.85
CA THR A 102 15.56 3.13 -0.35
C THR A 102 15.68 2.00 -1.37
N GLY A 103 14.73 1.88 -2.33
CA GLY A 103 14.78 0.86 -3.38
C GLY A 103 13.60 -0.13 -3.39
N LYS A 104 12.45 0.23 -2.81
CA LYS A 104 11.22 -0.61 -2.82
C LYS A 104 10.85 -1.09 -4.22
N THR A 105 10.74 -0.16 -5.16
CA THR A 105 10.39 -0.46 -6.56
C THR A 105 11.44 -1.34 -7.23
N THR A 106 12.72 -1.07 -6.99
CA THR A 106 13.82 -1.92 -7.48
C THR A 106 13.69 -3.34 -6.95
N HIS A 107 13.37 -3.49 -5.67
CA HIS A 107 13.23 -4.80 -5.04
C HIS A 107 12.08 -5.63 -5.67
N ILE A 108 10.89 -5.04 -5.89
CA ILE A 108 9.79 -5.79 -6.54
C ILE A 108 10.06 -6.11 -8.00
N LYS A 109 10.88 -5.29 -8.71
CA LYS A 109 11.38 -5.62 -10.05
C LYS A 109 12.27 -6.87 -10.03
N LEU A 110 13.16 -7.00 -9.04
CA LEU A 110 13.97 -8.22 -8.86
C LEU A 110 13.10 -9.45 -8.62
N TRP A 111 12.04 -9.33 -7.78
CA TRP A 111 11.07 -10.41 -7.60
C TRP A 111 10.42 -10.82 -8.92
N LYS A 112 9.95 -9.85 -9.72
CA LYS A 112 9.31 -10.13 -11.01
C LYS A 112 10.27 -10.73 -12.02
N SER A 113 11.53 -10.26 -12.05
CA SER A 113 12.56 -10.79 -12.91
C SER A 113 12.91 -12.25 -12.57
N LEU A 114 13.13 -12.55 -11.29
CA LEU A 114 13.56 -13.86 -10.81
C LEU A 114 12.43 -14.90 -10.87
N LEU A 115 11.23 -14.53 -10.45
CA LEU A 115 10.11 -15.47 -10.28
C LEU A 115 9.06 -15.39 -11.41
N LYS A 116 9.19 -14.45 -12.34
CA LYS A 116 8.35 -14.28 -13.54
C LYS A 116 6.84 -14.32 -13.20
N ASP A 117 6.12 -15.27 -13.76
CA ASP A 117 4.66 -15.39 -13.63
C ASP A 117 4.20 -15.93 -12.26
N ARG A 118 5.12 -16.39 -11.43
CA ARG A 118 4.82 -16.78 -10.05
C ARG A 118 4.56 -15.59 -9.12
N VAL A 119 4.91 -14.39 -9.57
CA VAL A 119 4.72 -13.13 -8.82
C VAL A 119 3.90 -12.15 -9.63
N GLN A 120 2.91 -11.54 -8.99
CA GLN A 120 2.15 -10.42 -9.52
C GLN A 120 2.42 -9.17 -8.64
N ILE A 121 2.59 -8.01 -9.25
CA ILE A 121 2.71 -6.76 -8.50
C ILE A 121 1.30 -6.27 -8.21
N ILE A 122 0.98 -6.12 -6.93
CA ILE A 122 -0.29 -5.57 -6.46
C ILE A 122 -0.25 -4.05 -6.57
N ASN A 123 0.81 -3.42 -6.01
CA ASN A 123 0.97 -1.97 -6.02
C ASN A 123 2.44 -1.60 -5.76
N GLY A 124 2.97 -0.62 -6.48
CA GLY A 124 4.37 -0.21 -6.38
C GLY A 124 4.69 0.86 -5.34
N ASP A 125 3.67 1.46 -4.69
CA ASP A 125 3.89 2.64 -3.85
C ASP A 125 2.96 2.75 -2.63
N LYS A 126 1.63 2.69 -2.82
CA LYS A 126 0.64 2.99 -1.79
C LYS A 126 -0.52 1.97 -1.78
N PRO A 127 -0.27 0.66 -1.56
CA PRO A 127 -1.35 -0.31 -1.43
C PRO A 127 -2.28 0.08 -0.29
N LEU A 128 -3.58 -0.17 -0.48
CA LEU A 128 -4.57 -0.09 0.59
C LEU A 128 -4.68 -1.44 1.28
N LEU A 129 -4.83 -1.41 2.59
CA LEU A 129 -5.07 -2.57 3.44
C LEU A 129 -6.46 -2.41 4.06
N ARG A 130 -7.23 -3.48 4.06
CA ARG A 130 -8.50 -3.53 4.81
C ARG A 130 -8.63 -4.85 5.54
N GLU A 131 -9.26 -4.78 6.69
CA GLU A 131 -9.69 -5.97 7.39
C GLU A 131 -11.17 -6.23 7.13
N LYS A 132 -11.47 -7.45 6.73
CA LYS A 132 -12.83 -7.97 6.62
C LYS A 132 -12.85 -9.40 7.14
N ASP A 133 -13.80 -9.71 8.00
CA ASP A 133 -13.99 -11.06 8.57
C ASP A 133 -12.72 -11.64 9.22
N GLY A 134 -11.94 -10.78 9.89
CA GLY A 134 -10.69 -11.16 10.55
C GLY A 134 -9.48 -11.29 9.63
N VAL A 135 -9.64 -11.09 8.32
CA VAL A 135 -8.56 -11.19 7.33
C VAL A 135 -8.11 -9.81 6.86
N ILE A 136 -6.83 -9.51 7.06
CA ILE A 136 -6.22 -8.29 6.51
C ILE A 136 -5.84 -8.57 5.06
N THR A 137 -6.45 -7.85 4.13
CA THR A 137 -6.24 -7.98 2.69
C THR A 137 -5.55 -6.74 2.14
N VAL A 138 -4.58 -6.97 1.25
CA VAL A 138 -3.84 -5.92 0.52
C VAL A 138 -4.44 -5.76 -0.86
N TYR A 139 -4.71 -4.52 -1.25
CA TYR A 139 -5.37 -4.16 -2.50
C TYR A 139 -4.49 -3.29 -3.37
N GLY A 140 -4.47 -3.61 -4.66
CA GLY A 140 -4.00 -2.70 -5.69
C GLY A 140 -4.98 -1.54 -5.87
N ASN A 141 -4.44 -0.39 -6.24
CA ASN A 141 -5.21 0.83 -6.43
C ASN A 141 -4.49 1.75 -7.43
N PRO A 142 -5.11 2.85 -7.90
CA PRO A 142 -4.51 3.76 -8.88
C PRO A 142 -3.22 4.46 -8.43
N TRP A 143 -2.98 4.58 -7.11
CA TRP A 143 -1.79 5.25 -6.53
C TRP A 143 -0.61 4.30 -6.40
N ASN A 144 -0.08 3.87 -7.53
CA ASN A 144 0.94 2.83 -7.65
C ASN A 144 2.34 3.36 -8.04
N GLY A 145 2.56 4.67 -7.82
CA GLY A 145 3.84 5.34 -8.05
C GLY A 145 4.03 5.87 -9.47
N LYS A 146 5.19 6.51 -9.69
CA LYS A 146 5.54 7.13 -10.99
C LYS A 146 5.68 6.11 -12.12
N GLU A 147 6.10 4.90 -11.80
CA GLU A 147 6.32 3.84 -12.78
C GLU A 147 5.07 3.00 -13.06
N GLU A 148 3.95 3.35 -12.44
CA GLU A 148 2.63 2.73 -12.62
C GLU A 148 2.60 1.20 -12.41
N TYR A 149 3.51 0.70 -11.57
CA TYR A 149 3.53 -0.71 -11.23
C TYR A 149 2.39 -1.08 -10.29
N GLY A 150 1.40 -1.77 -10.83
CA GLY A 150 0.27 -2.25 -10.05
C GLY A 150 -0.78 -2.94 -10.91
N SER A 151 -1.66 -3.64 -10.24
CA SER A 151 -2.80 -4.34 -10.83
C SER A 151 -4.00 -4.21 -9.92
N ASN A 152 -5.21 -4.17 -10.47
CA ASN A 152 -6.44 -4.20 -9.67
C ASN A 152 -6.71 -5.63 -9.16
N ILE A 153 -5.83 -6.11 -8.28
CA ILE A 153 -5.90 -7.42 -7.65
C ILE A 153 -5.72 -7.28 -6.14
N SER A 154 -6.09 -8.31 -5.41
CA SER A 154 -5.91 -8.37 -3.96
C SER A 154 -5.39 -9.72 -3.49
N ALA A 155 -4.87 -9.76 -2.27
CA ALA A 155 -4.51 -10.99 -1.58
C ALA A 155 -4.43 -10.76 -0.06
N PRO A 156 -4.69 -11.80 0.77
CA PRO A 156 -4.46 -11.76 2.21
C PRO A 156 -3.00 -11.42 2.53
N LEU A 157 -2.78 -10.54 3.50
CA LEU A 157 -1.44 -10.16 3.94
C LEU A 157 -0.73 -11.35 4.60
N GLY A 158 0.44 -11.69 4.09
CA GLY A 158 1.25 -12.83 4.56
C GLY A 158 2.52 -12.42 5.29
N GLY A 159 3.01 -11.19 5.11
CA GLY A 159 4.21 -10.70 5.78
C GLY A 159 4.62 -9.31 5.32
N ILE A 160 5.44 -8.64 6.13
CA ILE A 160 5.97 -7.30 5.87
C ILE A 160 7.48 -7.31 6.03
N PHE A 161 8.19 -6.75 5.06
CA PHE A 161 9.64 -6.61 5.07
C PHE A 161 10.02 -5.13 5.11
N ILE A 162 10.75 -4.73 6.15
CA ILE A 162 11.33 -3.38 6.28
C ILE A 162 12.72 -3.42 5.63
N LEU A 163 12.84 -2.81 4.46
CA LEU A 163 14.08 -2.81 3.70
C LEU A 163 15.13 -1.89 4.34
N LYS A 164 16.36 -2.38 4.42
CA LYS A 164 17.54 -1.61 4.79
C LYS A 164 18.65 -1.88 3.78
N ARG A 165 19.30 -0.83 3.30
CA ARG A 165 20.48 -0.98 2.44
C ARG A 165 21.63 -1.60 3.24
N SER A 166 22.28 -2.61 2.68
CA SER A 166 23.39 -3.31 3.29
C SER A 166 24.33 -3.86 2.21
N THR A 167 25.48 -4.30 2.59
CA THR A 167 26.39 -5.12 1.77
C THR A 167 26.07 -6.61 1.84
N GLU A 168 25.20 -7.01 2.77
CA GLU A 168 24.75 -8.39 2.99
C GLU A 168 23.26 -8.53 2.68
N ASN A 169 22.82 -9.78 2.54
CA ASN A 169 21.40 -10.11 2.33
C ASN A 169 20.97 -11.05 3.46
N ARG A 170 20.25 -10.50 4.43
CA ARG A 170 19.75 -11.26 5.59
C ARG A 170 18.44 -10.71 6.09
N THR A 171 17.64 -11.57 6.71
CA THR A 171 16.39 -11.23 7.37
C THR A 171 16.54 -11.40 8.88
N ALA A 172 15.72 -10.65 9.62
CA ALA A 172 15.55 -10.83 11.05
C ALA A 172 14.12 -10.47 11.45
N VAL A 173 13.53 -11.20 12.35
CA VAL A 173 12.22 -10.90 12.92
C VAL A 173 12.26 -9.57 13.66
N VAL A 174 11.27 -8.73 13.45
CA VAL A 174 11.12 -7.44 14.14
C VAL A 174 10.11 -7.61 15.26
N PRO A 175 10.47 -7.28 16.52
CA PRO A 175 9.51 -7.30 17.63
C PRO A 175 8.32 -6.36 17.36
N PRO A 176 7.10 -6.70 17.84
CA PRO A 176 5.88 -5.94 17.54
C PRO A 176 5.99 -4.44 17.81
N PHE A 177 6.58 -4.04 18.91
CA PHE A 177 6.73 -2.62 19.25
C PHE A 177 7.64 -1.84 18.28
N GLU A 178 8.73 -2.44 17.84
CA GLU A 178 9.62 -1.83 16.85
C GLU A 178 8.97 -1.83 15.44
N ALA A 179 8.24 -2.89 15.11
CA ALA A 179 7.46 -2.96 13.88
C ALA A 179 6.39 -1.85 13.84
N LEU A 180 5.66 -1.64 14.94
CA LEU A 180 4.66 -0.57 15.05
C LEU A 180 5.26 0.80 14.75
N LYS A 181 6.41 1.15 15.35
CA LYS A 181 7.11 2.41 15.08
C LYS A 181 7.49 2.55 13.60
N GLY A 182 8.05 1.50 13.02
CA GLY A 182 8.46 1.47 11.62
C GLY A 182 7.30 1.67 10.66
N LEU A 183 6.17 1.00 10.89
CA LEU A 183 4.98 1.10 10.06
C LEU A 183 4.25 2.42 10.23
N LEU A 184 4.17 2.96 11.45
CA LEU A 184 3.56 4.27 11.73
C LEU A 184 4.28 5.40 10.97
N ALA A 185 5.58 5.27 10.73
CA ALA A 185 6.35 6.23 9.94
C ALA A 185 6.06 6.16 8.43
N GLN A 186 5.39 5.10 7.97
CA GLN A 186 5.12 4.83 6.56
C GLN A 186 3.63 4.94 6.20
N THR A 187 2.84 5.63 7.01
CA THR A 187 1.42 5.87 6.74
C THR A 187 1.05 7.34 6.98
N MET A 188 -0.15 7.71 6.56
CA MET A 188 -0.70 9.03 6.83
C MET A 188 -1.18 9.09 8.28
N ARG A 189 -0.75 10.13 8.99
CA ARG A 189 -1.14 10.37 10.38
C ARG A 189 -2.38 11.26 10.41
N PRO A 190 -3.49 10.79 10.98
CA PRO A 190 -4.66 11.64 11.20
C PRO A 190 -4.34 12.77 12.19
N THR A 191 -5.07 13.86 12.06
CA THR A 191 -4.97 15.01 12.97
C THR A 191 -5.96 14.92 14.13
N ASP A 192 -7.04 14.17 13.98
CA ASP A 192 -8.04 13.97 15.02
C ASP A 192 -7.74 12.71 15.86
N LYS A 193 -8.16 12.75 17.13
CA LYS A 193 -7.85 11.70 18.10
C LYS A 193 -8.51 10.36 17.80
N GLU A 194 -9.75 10.38 17.27
CA GLU A 194 -10.51 9.15 17.00
C GLU A 194 -9.86 8.37 15.86
N SER A 195 -9.56 9.04 14.73
CA SER A 195 -8.88 8.41 13.61
C SER A 195 -7.46 7.97 13.99
N ALA A 196 -6.76 8.73 14.85
CA ALA A 196 -5.44 8.34 15.35
C ALA A 196 -5.51 7.05 16.20
N ALA A 197 -6.52 6.90 17.05
CA ALA A 197 -6.75 5.68 17.81
C ALA A 197 -7.03 4.49 16.87
N LYS A 198 -7.94 4.65 15.90
CA LYS A 198 -8.23 3.60 14.89
C LYS A 198 -6.99 3.17 14.11
N LEU A 199 -6.13 4.12 13.74
CA LEU A 199 -4.86 3.82 13.06
C LEU A 199 -3.94 2.97 13.93
N ILE A 200 -3.77 3.34 15.21
CA ILE A 200 -2.92 2.61 16.15
C ILE A 200 -3.48 1.21 16.41
N ASP A 201 -4.81 1.07 16.58
CA ASP A 201 -5.47 -0.23 16.80
C ASP A 201 -5.28 -1.14 15.58
N PHE A 202 -5.42 -0.62 14.36
CA PHE A 202 -5.22 -1.38 13.14
C PHE A 202 -3.75 -1.80 12.97
N LEU A 203 -2.79 -0.91 13.25
CA LEU A 203 -1.37 -1.23 13.24
C LEU A 203 -1.00 -2.26 14.32
N ASN A 204 -1.53 -2.13 15.54
CA ASN A 204 -1.35 -3.13 16.60
C ASN A 204 -1.85 -4.51 16.16
N LYS A 205 -3.01 -4.56 15.50
CA LYS A 205 -3.52 -5.82 14.95
C LYS A 205 -2.55 -6.40 13.93
N ILE A 206 -2.05 -5.60 12.99
CA ILE A 206 -1.07 -6.06 12.00
C ILE A 206 0.15 -6.67 12.68
N VAL A 207 0.82 -5.93 13.58
CA VAL A 207 2.10 -6.37 14.15
C VAL A 207 1.99 -7.55 15.12
N ASN A 208 0.78 -7.83 15.64
CA ASN A 208 0.52 -8.98 16.48
C ASN A 208 0.02 -10.22 15.71
N THR A 209 -0.41 -10.08 14.46
CA THR A 209 -0.97 -11.19 13.67
C THR A 209 -0.17 -11.53 12.43
N ILE A 210 0.61 -10.57 11.93
CA ILE A 210 1.38 -10.69 10.68
C ILE A 210 2.87 -10.60 11.00
N PRO A 211 3.69 -11.54 10.52
CA PRO A 211 5.12 -11.49 10.75
C PRO A 211 5.75 -10.28 10.04
N VAL A 212 6.58 -9.57 10.78
CA VAL A 212 7.35 -8.41 10.28
C VAL A 212 8.84 -8.72 10.38
N TYR A 213 9.56 -8.48 9.31
CA TYR A 213 11.00 -8.72 9.21
C TYR A 213 11.73 -7.44 8.82
N THR A 214 12.98 -7.29 9.26
CA THR A 214 13.95 -6.48 8.53
C THR A 214 14.49 -7.31 7.37
N LEU A 215 14.74 -6.67 6.24
CA LEU A 215 15.50 -7.23 5.13
C LEU A 215 16.66 -6.29 4.85
N GLU A 216 17.82 -6.61 5.39
CA GLU A 216 19.07 -5.98 4.99
C GLU A 216 19.47 -6.54 3.63
N CYS A 217 19.69 -5.67 2.64
CA CYS A 217 19.85 -6.16 1.27
C CYS A 217 20.69 -5.27 0.36
N THR A 218 21.35 -5.94 -0.57
CA THR A 218 21.92 -5.37 -1.78
C THR A 218 20.86 -5.31 -2.89
N ILE A 219 21.22 -4.70 -4.04
CA ILE A 219 20.41 -4.78 -5.28
C ILE A 219 20.83 -6.04 -6.03
N SER A 220 20.30 -7.20 -5.64
CA SER A 220 20.63 -8.49 -6.25
C SER A 220 19.53 -9.55 -6.03
N ASP A 221 19.57 -10.62 -6.80
CA ASP A 221 18.69 -11.77 -6.63
C ASP A 221 18.82 -12.44 -5.25
N LYS A 222 19.98 -12.31 -4.59
CA LYS A 222 20.20 -12.82 -3.23
C LYS A 222 19.28 -12.15 -2.21
N ALA A 223 18.92 -10.86 -2.43
CA ALA A 223 17.94 -10.17 -1.60
C ALA A 223 16.56 -10.80 -1.71
N VAL A 224 16.15 -11.18 -2.91
CA VAL A 224 14.88 -11.92 -3.14
C VAL A 224 14.94 -13.30 -2.49
N GLN A 225 16.07 -14.02 -2.63
CA GLN A 225 16.24 -15.35 -2.06
C GLN A 225 16.17 -15.33 -0.52
N ALA A 226 16.75 -14.30 0.13
CA ALA A 226 16.69 -14.14 1.57
C ALA A 226 15.22 -13.94 2.05
N ALA A 227 14.46 -13.04 1.41
CA ALA A 227 13.05 -12.85 1.75
C ALA A 227 12.21 -14.10 1.42
N LEU A 228 12.49 -14.80 0.33
CA LEU A 228 11.79 -16.00 -0.09
C LEU A 228 11.96 -17.15 0.91
N ALA A 229 13.17 -17.30 1.48
CA ALA A 229 13.45 -18.30 2.50
C ALA A 229 12.56 -18.11 3.74
N GLU A 230 12.38 -16.86 4.19
CA GLU A 230 11.46 -16.55 5.31
C GLU A 230 10.01 -16.87 4.95
N ILE A 231 9.55 -16.46 3.76
CA ILE A 231 8.18 -16.71 3.31
C ILE A 231 7.89 -18.22 3.24
N GLU A 232 8.86 -19.02 2.81
CA GLU A 232 8.70 -20.47 2.70
C GLU A 232 8.79 -21.19 4.05
N SER A 233 9.49 -20.62 5.04
CA SER A 233 9.54 -21.14 6.39
C SER A 233 8.20 -21.00 7.13
N ILE A 234 7.52 -19.85 6.97
CA ILE A 234 6.17 -19.61 7.53
C ILE A 234 5.17 -20.67 7.05
N GLY A 235 5.25 -21.06 5.78
CA GLY A 235 4.33 -22.04 5.18
C GLY A 235 4.54 -23.50 5.63
N LYS A 236 5.61 -23.79 6.38
CA LYS A 236 5.91 -25.13 6.91
C LYS A 236 5.46 -25.33 8.36
N CYS A 237 5.10 -24.24 9.04
CA CYS A 237 4.67 -24.28 10.46
C CYS A 237 3.14 -24.27 10.64
N CYS A 238 2.35 -24.37 9.55
CA CYS A 238 0.87 -24.41 9.57
C CYS A 238 0.34 -25.79 9.18
#